data_2339170ca2dd3cdd4af8101b1c6accae
#
_entry.id   2339170ca2dd3cdd4af8101b1c6accae
#
_cell.length_a   1.000
_cell.length_b   1.000
_cell.length_c   1.000
_cell.angle_alpha   90.00
_cell.angle_beta   90.00
_cell.angle_gamma   90.00
#
_symmetry.space_group_name_H-M   'P 1'
#
loop_
_entity.id
_entity.type
_entity.pdbx_description
1 polymer ?
#
loop_
_entity_poly.entity_id
_entity_poly.type
_entity_poly.pdbx_seq_one_letter_code
_entity_poly.pdbx_strand_id
1 'polypeptide(L)'
;MTEWIKCQIGDLCNTISDTYKGKDSLVVLVNTSDVLEGKVLNHKTVFNENLKGQFKKTFKKNDILYSEIRPANKRFAFIDFENTSNYIASTKLMVLRPNDKVLPRYLFALLKSNHLISELQHLAETRSGTFPQITFSSELSRIPVLLPDKETQKKVIDILSCIEDKIDLNLAINNNLAA
;
A
#
# COMPACT_ATOMS: atom_id res chain seq x y z
N MET A 1 31.69 1.92 -0.44
CA MET A 1 30.69 2.84 -1.04
C MET A 1 29.45 2.02 -1.32
N THR A 2 28.29 2.45 -0.85
CA THR A 2 27.03 1.75 -1.11
C THR A 2 26.68 1.90 -2.58
N GLU A 3 26.58 0.79 -3.30
CA GLU A 3 26.21 0.78 -4.71
C GLU A 3 24.69 0.90 -4.82
N TRP A 4 24.23 1.90 -5.59
CA TRP A 4 22.81 2.10 -5.88
C TRP A 4 22.50 1.54 -7.27
N ILE A 5 21.62 0.56 -7.34
CA ILE A 5 21.25 -0.10 -8.59
C ILE A 5 20.01 0.59 -9.16
N LYS A 6 20.07 0.97 -10.43
CA LYS A 6 18.89 1.44 -11.18
C LYS A 6 18.00 0.26 -11.51
N CYS A 7 16.74 0.35 -11.13
CA CYS A 7 15.70 -0.64 -11.44
C CYS A 7 14.34 0.03 -11.56
N GLN A 8 13.30 -0.76 -11.82
CA GLN A 8 11.91 -0.29 -11.84
C GLN A 8 11.14 -0.87 -10.66
N ILE A 9 10.03 -0.26 -10.28
CA ILE A 9 9.13 -0.79 -9.23
C ILE A 9 8.69 -2.22 -9.55
N GLY A 10 8.44 -2.53 -10.83
CA GLY A 10 8.09 -3.88 -11.28
C GLY A 10 9.17 -4.94 -11.05
N ASP A 11 10.43 -4.54 -10.90
CA ASP A 11 11.53 -5.45 -10.55
C ASP A 11 11.55 -5.79 -9.05
N LEU A 12 10.80 -5.06 -8.23
CA LEU A 12 10.81 -5.12 -6.77
C LEU A 12 9.57 -5.78 -6.17
N CYS A 13 8.46 -5.84 -6.92
CA CYS A 13 7.22 -6.44 -6.45
C CYS A 13 6.37 -6.99 -7.58
N ASN A 14 5.45 -7.86 -7.19
CA ASN A 14 4.40 -8.39 -8.06
C ASN A 14 3.03 -7.91 -7.59
N THR A 15 2.08 -7.78 -8.51
CA THR A 15 0.67 -7.59 -8.16
C THR A 15 0.00 -8.94 -7.92
N ILE A 16 -0.78 -9.03 -6.84
CA ILE A 16 -1.53 -10.22 -6.46
C ILE A 16 -3.00 -9.98 -6.79
N SER A 17 -3.61 -10.96 -7.47
CA SER A 17 -5.02 -10.93 -7.85
C SER A 17 -5.77 -12.18 -7.38
N ASP A 18 -5.24 -12.85 -6.36
CA ASP A 18 -5.85 -14.06 -5.80
C ASP A 18 -7.24 -13.73 -5.27
N THR A 19 -8.23 -14.50 -5.75
CA THR A 19 -9.61 -14.32 -5.34
C THR A 19 -9.85 -15.04 -4.02
N TYR A 20 -10.52 -14.35 -3.08
CA TYR A 20 -10.98 -14.93 -1.83
C TYR A 20 -11.89 -16.15 -2.12
N LYS A 21 -11.55 -17.29 -1.52
CA LYS A 21 -12.26 -18.57 -1.64
C LYS A 21 -12.65 -19.11 -0.26
N GLY A 22 -12.47 -18.30 0.78
CA GLY A 22 -12.80 -18.68 2.14
C GLY A 22 -14.30 -18.86 2.34
N LYS A 23 -14.63 -19.64 3.37
CA LYS A 23 -16.02 -19.91 3.78
C LYS A 23 -16.33 -19.28 5.13
N ASP A 24 -15.52 -18.30 5.53
CA ASP A 24 -15.75 -17.59 6.78
C ASP A 24 -17.13 -16.94 6.76
N SER A 25 -17.91 -17.11 7.82
CA SER A 25 -19.23 -16.49 7.96
C SER A 25 -19.13 -14.96 8.12
N LEU A 26 -18.01 -14.49 8.65
CA LEU A 26 -17.72 -13.07 8.86
C LEU A 26 -16.43 -12.68 8.16
N VAL A 27 -16.50 -11.61 7.37
CA VAL A 27 -15.36 -11.06 6.61
C VAL A 27 -15.21 -9.57 6.87
N VAL A 28 -14.01 -9.04 6.62
CA VAL A 28 -13.72 -7.61 6.63
C VAL A 28 -13.54 -7.14 5.18
N LEU A 29 -14.36 -6.20 4.76
CA LEU A 29 -14.30 -5.62 3.42
C LEU A 29 -13.44 -4.35 3.44
N VAL A 30 -12.38 -4.33 2.64
CA VAL A 30 -11.46 -3.18 2.55
C VAL A 30 -11.64 -2.50 1.20
N ASN A 31 -12.26 -1.34 1.21
CA ASN A 31 -12.43 -0.49 0.03
C ASN A 31 -11.28 0.52 -0.08
N THR A 32 -11.24 1.29 -1.16
CA THR A 32 -10.27 2.39 -1.33
C THR A 32 -10.43 3.50 -0.28
N SER A 33 -11.64 3.71 0.24
CA SER A 33 -11.90 4.64 1.37
C SER A 33 -11.37 4.14 2.70
N ASP A 34 -11.18 2.82 2.83
CA ASP A 34 -10.77 2.19 4.09
C ASP A 34 -9.25 2.10 4.26
N VAL A 35 -8.50 2.68 3.32
CA VAL A 35 -7.03 2.81 3.41
C VAL A 35 -6.64 4.27 3.30
N LEU A 36 -5.71 4.71 4.14
CA LEU A 36 -5.23 6.08 4.14
C LEU A 36 -3.83 6.18 4.76
N GLU A 37 -2.90 6.82 4.05
CA GLU A 37 -1.57 7.20 4.52
C GLU A 37 -0.80 6.10 5.28
N GLY A 38 -1.00 4.86 4.86
CA GLY A 38 -0.28 3.71 5.42
C GLY A 38 -1.11 2.80 6.31
N LYS A 39 -2.31 3.20 6.71
CA LYS A 39 -3.14 2.45 7.67
C LYS A 39 -4.41 1.90 7.00
N VAL A 40 -4.84 0.73 7.44
CA VAL A 40 -6.19 0.21 7.19
C VAL A 40 -7.10 0.80 8.28
N LEU A 41 -8.17 1.47 7.88
CA LEU A 41 -9.06 2.19 8.80
C LEU A 41 -10.26 1.35 9.23
N ASN A 42 -10.63 0.36 8.42
CA ASN A 42 -11.82 -0.48 8.69
C ASN A 42 -11.40 -1.91 9.03
N HIS A 43 -11.76 -2.35 10.23
CA HIS A 43 -11.59 -3.72 10.71
C HIS A 43 -12.92 -4.36 11.12
N LYS A 44 -14.06 -3.73 10.76
CA LYS A 44 -15.39 -4.22 11.12
C LYS A 44 -15.74 -5.43 10.25
N THR A 45 -16.20 -6.49 10.91
CA THR A 45 -16.69 -7.68 10.23
C THR A 45 -18.15 -7.49 9.75
N VAL A 46 -18.44 -8.07 8.60
CA VAL A 46 -19.77 -8.16 8.02
C VAL A 46 -20.06 -9.62 7.65
N PHE A 47 -21.33 -9.98 7.55
CA PHE A 47 -21.69 -11.33 7.07
C PHE A 47 -21.23 -11.52 5.63
N ASN A 48 -20.65 -12.70 5.36
CA ASN A 48 -20.18 -13.11 4.04
C ASN A 48 -21.37 -13.57 3.16
N GLU A 49 -22.35 -12.71 3.01
CA GLU A 49 -23.54 -12.97 2.22
C GLU A 49 -23.62 -11.95 1.07
N ASN A 50 -23.80 -12.45 -0.15
CA ASN A 50 -23.99 -11.60 -1.33
C ASN A 50 -22.87 -10.55 -1.55
N LEU A 51 -21.62 -10.95 -1.37
CA LEU A 51 -20.47 -10.05 -1.60
C LEU A 51 -20.58 -9.44 -2.99
N LYS A 52 -20.61 -8.11 -3.04
CA LYS A 52 -20.60 -7.38 -4.31
C LYS A 52 -19.31 -7.73 -5.06
N GLY A 53 -19.41 -7.93 -6.37
CA GLY A 53 -18.28 -8.35 -7.23
C GLY A 53 -17.04 -7.44 -7.21
N GLN A 54 -17.11 -6.28 -6.55
CA GLN A 54 -15.99 -5.39 -6.33
C GLN A 54 -15.01 -5.87 -5.22
N PHE A 55 -15.41 -6.79 -4.34
CA PHE A 55 -14.55 -7.34 -3.29
C PHE A 55 -14.11 -8.74 -3.69
N LYS A 56 -12.81 -8.91 -3.95
CA LYS A 56 -12.28 -10.18 -4.45
C LYS A 56 -10.88 -10.52 -3.95
N LYS A 57 -10.01 -9.52 -3.79
CA LYS A 57 -8.57 -9.77 -3.66
C LYS A 57 -8.21 -10.12 -2.22
N THR A 58 -7.42 -11.17 -2.05
CA THR A 58 -6.78 -11.51 -0.77
C THR A 58 -5.42 -10.84 -0.66
N PHE A 59 -4.97 -10.65 0.56
CA PHE A 59 -3.64 -10.12 0.86
C PHE A 59 -3.11 -10.76 2.16
N LYS A 60 -1.84 -10.57 2.44
CA LYS A 60 -1.20 -11.08 3.65
C LYS A 60 -0.27 -10.04 4.27
N LYS A 61 0.24 -10.32 5.45
CA LYS A 61 1.27 -9.49 6.09
C LYS A 61 2.41 -9.17 5.13
N ASN A 62 2.91 -7.96 5.20
CA ASN A 62 3.92 -7.36 4.34
C ASN A 62 3.47 -7.05 2.90
N ASP A 63 2.22 -7.34 2.52
CA ASP A 63 1.67 -6.78 1.28
C ASP A 63 1.36 -5.29 1.45
N ILE A 64 1.30 -4.58 0.33
CA ILE A 64 0.93 -3.17 0.28
C ILE A 64 -0.36 -3.06 -0.52
N LEU A 65 -1.38 -2.44 0.07
CA LEU A 65 -2.59 -2.06 -0.65
C LEU A 65 -2.38 -0.66 -1.23
N TYR A 66 -2.58 -0.49 -2.53
CA TYR A 66 -2.39 0.80 -3.21
C TYR A 66 -3.56 1.07 -4.16
N SER A 67 -4.25 2.19 -3.98
CA SER A 67 -5.39 2.54 -4.83
C SER A 67 -4.97 2.85 -6.26
N GLU A 68 -5.73 2.32 -7.21
CA GLU A 68 -5.61 2.69 -8.62
C GLU A 68 -6.08 4.12 -8.89
N ILE A 69 -6.91 4.70 -8.00
CA ILE A 69 -7.65 5.92 -8.23
C ILE A 69 -6.98 7.09 -7.52
N ARG A 70 -6.67 8.16 -8.26
CA ARG A 70 -6.18 9.45 -7.75
C ARG A 70 -5.07 9.26 -6.71
N PRO A 71 -3.83 8.95 -7.13
CA PRO A 71 -2.69 8.73 -6.22
C PRO A 71 -2.50 9.83 -5.18
N ALA A 72 -2.80 11.10 -5.54
CA ALA A 72 -2.73 12.24 -4.63
C ALA A 72 -3.63 12.11 -3.39
N ASN A 73 -4.68 11.28 -3.43
CA ASN A 73 -5.54 11.01 -2.28
C ASN A 73 -4.87 10.14 -1.21
N LYS A 74 -3.65 9.64 -1.48
CA LYS A 74 -2.84 8.82 -0.56
C LYS A 74 -3.58 7.60 -0.01
N ARG A 75 -4.40 6.97 -0.86
CA ARG A 75 -5.16 5.77 -0.50
C ARG A 75 -4.29 4.53 -0.66
N PHE A 76 -3.45 4.29 0.32
CA PHE A 76 -2.58 3.12 0.43
C PHE A 76 -2.41 2.71 1.89
N ALA A 77 -2.08 1.43 2.12
CA ALA A 77 -1.81 0.86 3.43
C ALA A 77 -0.69 -0.19 3.37
N PHE A 78 0.10 -0.27 4.42
CA PHE A 78 1.03 -1.37 4.67
C PHE A 78 0.38 -2.37 5.61
N ILE A 79 0.38 -3.65 5.23
CA ILE A 79 -0.24 -4.70 6.05
C ILE A 79 0.79 -5.21 7.07
N ASP A 80 0.68 -4.76 8.30
CA ASP A 80 1.58 -5.10 9.41
C ASP A 80 1.00 -6.12 10.40
N PHE A 81 -0.24 -6.58 10.18
CA PHE A 81 -0.92 -7.56 11.01
C PHE A 81 -0.99 -8.95 10.35
N GLU A 82 -1.09 -10.01 11.18
CA GLU A 82 -1.01 -11.41 10.74
C GLU A 82 -2.35 -11.96 10.22
N ASN A 83 -3.43 -11.73 10.94
CA ASN A 83 -4.72 -12.40 10.68
C ASN A 83 -5.47 -11.73 9.54
N THR A 84 -5.10 -12.03 8.31
CA THR A 84 -5.70 -11.45 7.09
C THR A 84 -6.62 -12.42 6.34
N SER A 85 -6.81 -13.66 6.83
CA SER A 85 -7.52 -14.72 6.12
C SER A 85 -8.96 -14.37 5.74
N ASN A 86 -9.64 -13.58 6.57
CA ASN A 86 -11.00 -13.13 6.36
C ASN A 86 -11.10 -11.69 5.81
N TYR A 87 -9.98 -11.08 5.38
CA TYR A 87 -9.98 -9.76 4.77
C TYR A 87 -10.10 -9.86 3.25
N ILE A 88 -10.94 -9.03 2.66
CA ILE A 88 -11.18 -9.01 1.21
C ILE A 88 -11.04 -7.57 0.70
N ALA A 89 -10.02 -7.34 -0.11
CA ALA A 89 -9.79 -6.04 -0.72
C ALA A 89 -10.63 -5.83 -1.99
N SER A 90 -10.99 -4.57 -2.20
CA SER A 90 -11.64 -4.10 -3.43
C SER A 90 -10.75 -4.36 -4.66
N THR A 91 -11.38 -4.61 -5.81
CA THR A 91 -10.69 -4.73 -7.10
C THR A 91 -9.92 -3.47 -7.48
N LYS A 92 -10.29 -2.31 -6.94
CA LYS A 92 -9.63 -1.00 -7.16
C LYS A 92 -8.42 -0.76 -6.25
N LEU A 93 -8.09 -1.71 -5.38
CA LEU A 93 -6.84 -1.75 -4.66
C LEU A 93 -5.87 -2.72 -5.34
N MET A 94 -4.73 -2.24 -5.79
CA MET A 94 -3.60 -3.10 -6.16
C MET A 94 -3.05 -3.73 -4.88
N VAL A 95 -2.87 -5.04 -4.88
CA VAL A 95 -2.16 -5.76 -3.82
C VAL A 95 -0.74 -5.98 -4.31
N LEU A 96 0.21 -5.25 -3.76
CA LEU A 96 1.61 -5.31 -4.15
C LEU A 96 2.38 -6.16 -3.16
N ARG A 97 2.99 -7.23 -3.64
CA ARG A 97 3.81 -8.13 -2.83
C ARG A 97 5.28 -7.94 -3.15
N PRO A 98 6.07 -7.42 -2.19
CA PRO A 98 7.50 -7.29 -2.34
C PRO A 98 8.17 -8.65 -2.62
N ASN A 99 9.20 -8.64 -3.45
CA ASN A 99 10.05 -9.82 -3.67
C ASN A 99 11.30 -9.77 -2.77
N ASP A 100 12.20 -10.71 -2.96
CA ASP A 100 13.42 -10.85 -2.16
C ASP A 100 14.47 -9.76 -2.36
N LYS A 101 14.36 -8.93 -3.41
CA LYS A 101 15.29 -7.83 -3.68
C LYS A 101 15.10 -6.63 -2.76
N VAL A 102 13.88 -6.43 -2.25
CA VAL A 102 13.52 -5.23 -1.47
C VAL A 102 12.92 -5.62 -0.10
N LEU A 103 13.26 -4.86 0.93
CA LEU A 103 12.57 -4.97 2.22
C LEU A 103 11.15 -4.39 2.10
N PRO A 104 10.09 -5.08 2.61
CA PRO A 104 8.71 -4.64 2.42
C PRO A 104 8.44 -3.19 2.87
N ARG A 105 8.96 -2.81 4.04
CA ARG A 105 8.82 -1.43 4.54
C ARG A 105 9.63 -0.42 3.70
N TYR A 106 10.74 -0.84 3.08
CA TYR A 106 11.50 0.04 2.18
C TYR A 106 10.72 0.33 0.90
N LEU A 107 10.15 -0.71 0.28
CA LEU A 107 9.27 -0.53 -0.88
C LEU A 107 8.09 0.37 -0.52
N PHE A 108 7.48 0.16 0.64
CA PHE A 108 6.40 1.00 1.10
C PHE A 108 6.83 2.47 1.28
N ALA A 109 8.02 2.72 1.84
CA ALA A 109 8.57 4.07 1.96
C ALA A 109 8.79 4.75 0.59
N LEU A 110 9.24 4.01 -0.42
CA LEU A 110 9.33 4.50 -1.80
C LEU A 110 7.95 4.88 -2.35
N LEU A 111 6.96 3.96 -2.20
CA LEU A 111 5.62 4.13 -2.76
C LEU A 111 4.83 5.29 -2.12
N LYS A 112 5.09 5.61 -0.85
CA LYS A 112 4.44 6.74 -0.15
C LYS A 112 5.19 8.06 -0.28
N SER A 113 6.35 8.09 -0.97
CA SER A 113 7.11 9.33 -1.15
C SER A 113 6.31 10.35 -1.97
N ASN A 114 6.38 11.62 -1.57
CA ASN A 114 5.66 12.69 -2.29
C ASN A 114 6.08 12.78 -3.76
N HIS A 115 7.36 12.52 -4.05
CA HIS A 115 7.86 12.51 -5.43
C HIS A 115 7.14 11.46 -6.28
N LEU A 116 7.07 10.21 -5.82
CA LEU A 116 6.42 9.13 -6.56
C LEU A 116 4.90 9.35 -6.66
N ILE A 117 4.27 9.81 -5.59
CA ILE A 117 2.83 10.14 -5.61
C ILE A 117 2.54 11.23 -6.66
N SER A 118 3.34 12.29 -6.71
CA SER A 118 3.16 13.38 -7.69
C SER A 118 3.35 12.90 -9.13
N GLU A 119 4.36 12.06 -9.37
CA GLU A 119 4.60 11.46 -10.68
C GLU A 119 3.42 10.56 -11.12
N LEU A 120 2.94 9.69 -10.24
CA LEU A 120 1.79 8.83 -10.52
C LEU A 120 0.50 9.64 -10.75
N GLN A 121 0.30 10.72 -9.98
CA GLN A 121 -0.86 11.59 -10.18
C GLN A 121 -0.81 12.27 -11.54
N HIS A 122 0.35 12.78 -11.95
CA HIS A 122 0.54 13.37 -13.28
C HIS A 122 0.28 12.37 -14.40
N LEU A 123 0.79 11.13 -14.28
CA LEU A 123 0.52 10.06 -15.23
C LEU A 123 -0.97 9.70 -15.30
N ALA A 124 -1.65 9.66 -14.16
CA ALA A 124 -3.08 9.40 -14.09
C ALA A 124 -3.90 10.49 -14.80
N GLU A 125 -3.55 11.76 -14.62
CA GLU A 125 -4.21 12.92 -15.22
C GLU A 125 -4.00 13.01 -16.73
N THR A 126 -2.79 12.70 -17.21
CA THR A 126 -2.49 12.63 -18.64
C THR A 126 -3.30 11.56 -19.36
N ARG A 127 -3.60 10.46 -18.66
CA ARG A 127 -4.42 9.37 -19.21
C ARG A 127 -5.92 9.70 -19.22
N SER A 128 -6.43 10.35 -18.18
CA SER A 128 -7.83 10.74 -18.05
C SER A 128 -7.97 11.89 -17.05
N GLY A 129 -8.30 13.07 -17.54
CA GLY A 129 -8.57 14.22 -16.67
C GLY A 129 -9.82 14.08 -15.82
N THR A 130 -10.85 13.37 -16.30
CA THR A 130 -12.13 13.22 -15.58
C THR A 130 -12.05 12.17 -14.48
N PHE A 131 -11.37 11.04 -14.75
CA PHE A 131 -11.22 9.95 -13.81
C PHE A 131 -9.76 9.48 -13.77
N PRO A 132 -8.88 10.23 -13.09
CA PRO A 132 -7.47 9.89 -12.99
C PRO A 132 -7.27 8.54 -12.31
N GLN A 133 -6.68 7.59 -13.03
CA GLN A 133 -6.35 6.27 -12.48
C GLN A 133 -5.08 5.73 -13.12
N ILE A 134 -4.37 4.92 -12.34
CA ILE A 134 -3.17 4.19 -12.74
C ILE A 134 -3.44 2.70 -12.72
N THR A 135 -2.60 1.95 -13.43
CA THR A 135 -2.53 0.49 -13.30
C THR A 135 -1.11 0.07 -12.93
N PHE A 136 -0.97 -1.14 -12.40
CA PHE A 136 0.37 -1.65 -12.11
C PHE A 136 1.21 -1.76 -13.40
N SER A 137 0.67 -2.41 -14.43
CA SER A 137 1.42 -2.74 -15.64
C SER A 137 1.78 -1.55 -16.52
N SER A 138 0.92 -0.55 -16.59
CA SER A 138 1.12 0.58 -17.50
C SER A 138 1.95 1.70 -16.89
N GLU A 139 1.70 2.03 -15.61
CA GLU A 139 2.31 3.17 -14.95
C GLU A 139 3.23 2.73 -13.80
N LEU A 140 2.69 2.12 -12.72
CA LEU A 140 3.43 1.93 -11.48
C LEU A 140 4.68 1.07 -11.65
N SER A 141 4.59 -0.06 -12.36
CA SER A 141 5.71 -0.98 -12.53
C SER A 141 6.89 -0.38 -13.29
N ARG A 142 6.65 0.65 -14.10
CA ARG A 142 7.64 1.28 -14.98
C ARG A 142 8.38 2.44 -14.33
N ILE A 143 7.97 2.88 -13.15
CA ILE A 143 8.63 3.98 -12.44
C ILE A 143 10.07 3.58 -12.11
N PRO A 144 11.08 4.36 -12.58
CA PRO A 144 12.47 4.09 -12.28
C PRO A 144 12.78 4.49 -10.83
N VAL A 145 13.55 3.64 -10.16
CA VAL A 145 14.00 3.90 -8.79
C VAL A 145 15.46 3.49 -8.62
N LEU A 146 16.08 4.03 -7.57
CA LEU A 146 17.40 3.61 -7.13
C LEU A 146 17.24 2.70 -5.91
N LEU A 147 17.83 1.52 -5.97
CA LEU A 147 17.77 0.52 -4.91
C LEU A 147 19.16 0.35 -4.30
N PRO A 148 19.34 0.65 -3.00
CA PRO A 148 20.57 0.33 -2.28
C PRO A 148 20.58 -1.14 -1.83
N ASP A 149 21.71 -1.58 -1.30
CA ASP A 149 21.81 -2.89 -0.63
C ASP A 149 20.87 -3.01 0.57
N LYS A 150 20.62 -4.23 1.02
CA LYS A 150 19.68 -4.54 2.12
C LYS A 150 20.05 -3.88 3.44
N GLU A 151 21.33 -3.72 3.72
CA GLU A 151 21.80 -3.08 4.95
C GLU A 151 21.43 -1.59 4.95
N THR A 152 21.64 -0.93 3.84
CA THR A 152 21.24 0.48 3.66
C THR A 152 19.72 0.64 3.66
N GLN A 153 18.96 -0.27 2.99
CA GLN A 153 17.50 -0.28 3.09
C GLN A 153 17.05 -0.34 4.55
N LYS A 154 17.66 -1.22 5.36
CA LYS A 154 17.33 -1.34 6.78
C LYS A 154 17.62 -0.06 7.55
N LYS A 155 18.80 0.53 7.38
CA LYS A 155 19.15 1.80 8.05
C LYS A 155 18.15 2.91 7.73
N VAL A 156 17.72 3.02 6.47
CA VAL A 156 16.70 4.00 6.06
C VAL A 156 15.37 3.73 6.75
N ILE A 157 14.93 2.47 6.80
CA ILE A 157 13.67 2.09 7.47
C ILE A 157 13.74 2.40 8.97
N ASP A 158 14.85 2.05 9.63
CA ASP A 158 15.01 2.27 11.08
C ASP A 158 14.89 3.77 11.43
N ILE A 159 15.47 4.64 10.61
CA ILE A 159 15.36 6.10 10.78
C ILE A 159 13.91 6.57 10.54
N LEU A 160 13.30 6.14 9.44
CA LEU A 160 11.92 6.55 9.10
C LEU A 160 10.92 6.07 10.14
N SER A 161 11.04 4.82 10.62
CA SER A 161 10.17 4.29 11.67
C SER A 161 10.29 5.07 12.97
N CYS A 162 11.52 5.43 13.37
CA CYS A 162 11.72 6.26 14.57
C CYS A 162 11.04 7.64 14.48
N ILE A 163 11.01 8.23 13.27
CA ILE A 163 10.32 9.51 13.04
C ILE A 163 8.80 9.32 13.07
N GLU A 164 8.30 8.27 12.41
CA GLU A 164 6.87 7.93 12.39
C GLU A 164 6.32 7.66 13.78
N ASP A 165 7.04 6.88 14.60
CA ASP A 165 6.68 6.58 15.98
C ASP A 165 6.59 7.87 16.81
N LYS A 166 7.51 8.82 16.62
CA LYS A 166 7.46 10.12 17.30
C LYS A 166 6.27 10.97 16.85
N ILE A 167 5.94 10.95 15.57
CA ILE A 167 4.75 11.64 15.05
C ILE A 167 3.49 11.06 15.66
N ASP A 168 3.33 9.73 15.66
CA ASP A 168 2.17 9.04 16.23
C ASP A 168 2.05 9.30 17.75
N LEU A 169 3.17 9.30 18.48
CA LEU A 169 3.20 9.64 19.89
C LEU A 169 2.76 11.09 20.16
N ASN A 170 3.29 12.05 19.40
CA ASN A 170 2.92 13.45 19.53
C ASN A 170 1.42 13.69 19.22
N LEU A 171 0.89 13.00 18.20
CA LEU A 171 -0.54 13.06 17.90
C LEU A 171 -1.39 12.50 19.04
N ALA A 172 -0.98 11.38 19.64
CA ALA A 172 -1.67 10.80 20.78
C ALA A 172 -1.64 11.74 22.00
N ILE A 173 -0.49 12.38 22.29
CA ILE A 173 -0.37 13.37 23.36
C ILE A 173 -1.30 14.57 23.10
N ASN A 174 -1.28 15.14 21.91
CA ASN A 174 -2.12 16.29 21.56
C ASN A 174 -3.62 15.97 21.67
N ASN A 175 -4.04 14.78 21.25
CA ASN A 175 -5.43 14.34 21.38
C ASN A 175 -5.84 14.19 22.86
N ASN A 176 -4.94 13.71 23.72
CA ASN A 176 -5.21 13.58 25.15
C ASN A 176 -5.23 14.93 25.88
N LEU A 177 -4.49 15.95 25.40
CA LEU A 177 -4.49 17.30 25.97
C LEU A 177 -5.72 18.11 25.54
N ALA A 178 -6.37 17.72 24.44
CA ALA A 178 -7.56 18.39 23.91
C ALA A 178 -8.89 17.82 24.46
N ALA A 179 -8.81 16.72 25.22
CA ALA A 179 -9.97 16.07 25.87
C ALA A 179 -10.16 16.53 27.32
#